data_d859eec7c09bbf641761a5a2785c2149
#
_entry.id   d859eec7c09bbf641761a5a2785c2149
#
_cell.length_a   1.000
_cell.length_b   1.000
_cell.length_c   1.000
_cell.angle_alpha   90.00
_cell.angle_beta   90.00
_cell.angle_gamma   90.00
#
_symmetry.space_group_name_H-M   'P 1'
#
loop_
_entity.id
_entity.type
_entity.pdbx_description
1 polymer ?
#
loop_
_entity_poly.entity_id
_entity_poly.type
_entity_poly.pdbx_seq_one_letter_code
_entity_poly.pdbx_strand_id
1 'polypeptide(L)'
;MKGKTCCVTGHRDLPQNEINKIKTALAHEIDAAATDGFTCFMSGFADGVDQYFVELVLERKQTTPALELIAVIPYRKRLDSLNKKTRTRELLEACADVVVIQEKYLPSVYSHRNRYMVEHSDRVIAVYDGRETGGTAKTIRFTHRMKKELREIPVGEIVLPDHLKPKTK
;
A
#
# COMPACT_ATOMS: atom_id res chain seq x y z
N MET A 1 21.41 3.42 10.74
CA MET A 1 20.66 2.23 10.28
C MET A 1 19.33 2.65 9.72
N LYS A 2 19.06 2.26 8.49
CA LYS A 2 17.71 2.41 7.96
C LYS A 2 16.77 1.50 8.78
N GLY A 3 15.68 2.04 9.28
CA GLY A 3 14.64 1.27 9.92
C GLY A 3 13.96 0.34 8.92
N LYS A 4 13.07 -0.53 9.42
CA LYS A 4 12.30 -1.45 8.57
C LYS A 4 11.36 -0.68 7.65
N THR A 5 11.05 -1.28 6.52
CA THR A 5 10.18 -0.69 5.48
C THR A 5 8.87 -1.47 5.36
N CYS A 6 7.77 -0.72 5.30
CA CYS A 6 6.42 -1.22 5.10
C CYS A 6 5.83 -0.63 3.82
N CYS A 7 5.19 -1.44 2.99
CA CYS A 7 4.46 -0.96 1.82
C CYS A 7 2.98 -1.37 1.88
N VAL A 8 2.19 -0.79 0.98
CA VAL A 8 0.75 -1.06 0.89
C VAL A 8 0.38 -1.51 -0.52
N THR A 9 -0.61 -2.36 -0.61
CA THR A 9 -1.31 -2.68 -1.85
C THR A 9 -2.82 -2.75 -1.57
N GLY A 10 -3.64 -2.44 -2.55
CA GLY A 10 -5.07 -2.47 -2.41
C GLY A 10 -5.81 -2.07 -3.68
N HIS A 11 -7.13 -2.22 -3.65
CA HIS A 11 -7.99 -1.94 -4.77
C HIS A 11 -8.24 -0.43 -4.93
N ARG A 12 -8.47 0.00 -6.18
CA ARG A 12 -8.90 1.37 -6.51
C ARG A 12 -10.40 1.54 -6.35
N ASP A 13 -11.16 0.47 -6.60
CA ASP A 13 -12.61 0.40 -6.66
C ASP A 13 -13.21 -0.13 -5.35
N LEU A 14 -13.07 0.62 -4.28
CA LEU A 14 -13.60 0.24 -2.97
C LEU A 14 -15.08 0.63 -2.84
N PRO A 15 -15.93 -0.24 -2.22
CA PRO A 15 -17.29 0.15 -1.88
C PRO A 15 -17.30 1.37 -0.94
N GLN A 16 -18.14 2.36 -1.25
CA GLN A 16 -18.21 3.61 -0.49
C GLN A 16 -18.47 3.39 1.00
N ASN A 17 -19.30 2.42 1.34
CA ASN A 17 -19.64 2.08 2.73
C ASN A 17 -18.50 1.39 3.51
N GLU A 18 -17.43 0.94 2.82
CA GLU A 18 -16.28 0.28 3.44
C GLU A 18 -15.10 1.23 3.68
N ILE A 19 -15.09 2.41 3.06
CA ILE A 19 -13.93 3.31 3.05
C ILE A 19 -13.50 3.72 4.46
N ASN A 20 -14.43 4.15 5.31
CA ASN A 20 -14.10 4.57 6.67
C ASN A 20 -13.53 3.43 7.51
N LYS A 21 -14.09 2.23 7.37
CA LYS A 21 -13.63 1.02 8.03
C LYS A 21 -12.21 0.64 7.57
N ILE A 22 -11.95 0.75 6.27
CA ILE A 22 -10.63 0.50 5.70
C ILE A 22 -9.61 1.52 6.20
N LYS A 23 -9.96 2.80 6.22
CA LYS A 23 -9.07 3.87 6.75
C LYS A 23 -8.72 3.62 8.22
N THR A 24 -9.68 3.22 9.04
CA THR A 24 -9.44 2.89 10.45
C THR A 24 -8.48 1.70 10.58
N ALA A 25 -8.68 0.66 9.79
CA ALA A 25 -7.81 -0.52 9.80
C ALA A 25 -6.40 -0.20 9.28
N LEU A 26 -6.28 0.63 8.23
CA LEU A 26 -4.99 1.11 7.72
C LEU A 26 -4.24 1.90 8.79
N ALA A 27 -4.93 2.81 9.49
CA ALA A 27 -4.35 3.60 10.58
C ALA A 27 -3.81 2.68 11.68
N HIS A 28 -4.55 1.65 12.04
CA HIS A 28 -4.15 0.63 13.01
C HIS A 28 -2.87 -0.09 12.60
N GLU A 29 -2.79 -0.52 11.33
CA GLU A 29 -1.61 -1.24 10.81
C GLU A 29 -0.39 -0.32 10.68
N ILE A 30 -0.57 0.95 10.34
CA ILE A 30 0.51 1.94 10.31
C ILE A 30 1.06 2.17 11.73
N ASP A 31 0.18 2.33 12.71
CA ASP A 31 0.57 2.51 14.11
C ASP A 31 1.27 1.27 14.66
N ALA A 32 0.79 0.08 14.33
CA ALA A 32 1.43 -1.19 14.69
C ALA A 32 2.83 -1.30 14.07
N ALA A 33 2.99 -0.93 12.80
CA ALA A 33 4.28 -0.92 12.13
C ALA A 33 5.26 0.04 12.83
N ALA A 34 4.82 1.26 13.14
CA ALA A 34 5.64 2.24 13.84
C ALA A 34 6.10 1.71 15.21
N THR A 35 5.21 1.06 15.96
CA THR A 35 5.52 0.42 17.23
C THR A 35 6.55 -0.70 17.07
N ASP A 36 6.48 -1.45 15.97
CA ASP A 36 7.39 -2.55 15.66
C ASP A 36 8.75 -2.09 15.10
N GLY A 37 8.99 -0.77 15.02
CA GLY A 37 10.26 -0.20 14.56
C GLY A 37 10.33 0.12 13.08
N PHE A 38 9.20 0.11 12.36
CA PHE A 38 9.15 0.54 10.97
C PHE A 38 9.19 2.08 10.88
N THR A 39 10.10 2.59 10.08
CA THR A 39 10.27 4.04 9.90
C THR A 39 10.08 4.48 8.45
N CYS A 40 10.12 3.56 7.50
CA CYS A 40 9.96 3.85 6.08
C CYS A 40 8.67 3.22 5.56
N PHE A 41 7.88 4.00 4.83
CA PHE A 41 6.61 3.59 4.26
C PHE A 41 6.60 3.88 2.77
N MET A 42 6.21 2.90 1.95
CA MET A 42 6.17 3.03 0.49
C MET A 42 4.74 2.94 -0.03
N SER A 43 4.41 3.81 -0.98
CA SER A 43 3.12 3.79 -1.68
C SER A 43 3.32 3.97 -3.18
N GLY A 44 2.48 3.28 -3.96
CA GLY A 44 2.46 3.41 -5.42
C GLY A 44 1.66 4.61 -5.93
N PHE A 45 1.03 5.39 -5.06
CA PHE A 45 0.25 6.58 -5.42
C PHE A 45 -0.89 6.31 -6.41
N ALA A 46 -1.44 5.10 -6.41
CA ALA A 46 -2.68 4.82 -7.12
C ALA A 46 -3.87 5.44 -6.36
N ASP A 47 -5.00 5.59 -7.04
CA ASP A 47 -6.22 6.06 -6.38
C ASP A 47 -6.69 5.04 -5.34
N GLY A 48 -7.44 5.49 -4.36
CA GLY A 48 -8.02 4.64 -3.31
C GLY A 48 -7.04 4.33 -2.19
N VAL A 49 -6.78 3.06 -1.93
CA VAL A 49 -5.99 2.59 -0.77
C VAL A 49 -4.62 3.25 -0.69
N ASP A 50 -3.90 3.34 -1.79
CA ASP A 50 -2.57 3.93 -1.83
C ASP A 50 -2.59 5.38 -1.33
N GLN A 51 -3.58 6.15 -1.74
CA GLN A 51 -3.72 7.55 -1.34
C GLN A 51 -4.13 7.67 0.14
N TYR A 52 -5.04 6.85 0.61
CA TYR A 52 -5.42 6.84 2.03
C TYR A 52 -4.21 6.53 2.92
N PHE A 53 -3.41 5.57 2.51
CA PHE A 53 -2.18 5.20 3.20
C PHE A 53 -1.19 6.38 3.27
N VAL A 54 -0.97 7.06 2.17
CA VAL A 54 -0.10 8.25 2.09
C VAL A 54 -0.55 9.32 3.08
N GLU A 55 -1.83 9.67 3.06
CA GLU A 55 -2.40 10.69 3.95
C GLU A 55 -2.26 10.31 5.42
N LEU A 56 -2.49 9.05 5.75
CA LEU A 56 -2.38 8.54 7.12
C LEU A 56 -0.92 8.54 7.62
N VAL A 57 0.03 8.14 6.79
CA VAL A 57 1.46 8.19 7.14
C VAL A 57 1.93 9.62 7.39
N LEU A 58 1.54 10.55 6.51
CA LEU A 58 1.91 11.97 6.66
C LEU A 58 1.28 12.60 7.90
N GLU A 59 0.06 12.20 8.26
CA GLU A 59 -0.58 12.64 9.50
C GLU A 59 0.24 12.19 10.72
N ARG A 60 0.67 10.93 10.75
CA ARG A 60 1.49 10.39 11.84
C ARG A 60 2.89 10.98 11.87
N LYS A 61 3.43 11.36 10.74
CA LYS A 61 4.74 12.03 10.66
C LYS A 61 4.76 13.34 11.45
N GLN A 62 3.64 14.02 11.59
CA GLN A 62 3.55 15.27 12.37
C GLN A 62 3.91 15.06 13.85
N THR A 63 3.56 13.91 14.41
CA THR A 63 3.87 13.55 15.81
C THR A 63 5.06 12.60 15.94
N THR A 64 5.47 11.96 14.85
CA THR A 64 6.62 11.05 14.79
C THR A 64 7.49 11.43 13.59
N PRO A 65 8.33 12.48 13.71
CA PRO A 65 9.08 13.04 12.58
C PRO A 65 10.07 12.07 11.91
N ALA A 66 10.44 11.00 12.60
CA ALA A 66 11.35 9.98 12.05
C ALA A 66 10.69 9.12 10.94
N LEU A 67 9.37 9.16 10.79
CA LEU A 67 8.70 8.42 9.73
C LEU A 67 8.99 9.06 8.36
N GLU A 68 9.31 8.24 7.39
CA GLU A 68 9.56 8.66 6.01
C GLU A 68 8.59 7.97 5.06
N LEU A 69 8.12 8.72 4.08
CA LEU A 69 7.26 8.21 3.02
C LEU A 69 8.02 8.26 1.70
N ILE A 70 7.96 7.16 0.96
CA ILE A 70 8.56 7.04 -0.37
C ILE A 70 7.46 6.76 -1.39
N ALA A 71 7.40 7.58 -2.43
CA ALA A 71 6.53 7.36 -3.58
C ALA A 71 7.24 6.46 -4.59
N VAL A 72 6.57 5.39 -5.04
CA VAL A 72 7.10 4.48 -6.06
C VAL A 72 6.19 4.53 -7.28
N ILE A 73 6.62 5.24 -8.30
CA ILE A 73 5.82 5.60 -9.48
C ILE A 73 6.21 4.69 -10.64
N PRO A 74 5.24 4.12 -11.37
CA PRO A 74 5.54 3.13 -12.40
C PRO A 74 6.30 3.70 -13.61
N TYR A 75 6.00 4.92 -14.05
CA TYR A 75 6.66 5.53 -15.22
C TYR A 75 6.55 7.05 -15.19
N ARG A 76 7.39 7.73 -15.95
CA ARG A 76 7.57 9.20 -15.89
C ARG A 76 6.29 10.00 -16.15
N LYS A 77 5.51 9.63 -17.17
CA LYS A 77 4.26 10.36 -17.47
C LYS A 77 3.21 10.23 -16.37
N ARG A 78 3.22 9.14 -15.61
CA ARG A 78 2.36 9.00 -14.44
C ARG A 78 2.75 10.01 -13.36
N LEU A 79 4.03 10.21 -13.13
CA LEU A 79 4.54 11.24 -12.21
C LEU A 79 4.10 12.64 -12.67
N ASP A 80 4.26 12.94 -13.95
CA ASP A 80 3.82 14.22 -14.51
C ASP A 80 2.32 14.45 -14.30
N SER A 81 1.51 13.41 -14.50
CA SER A 81 0.07 13.45 -14.28
C SER A 81 -0.28 13.74 -12.81
N LEU A 82 0.41 13.12 -11.87
CA LEU A 82 0.22 13.35 -10.43
C LEU A 82 0.59 14.78 -10.05
N ASN A 83 1.63 15.34 -10.65
CA ASN A 83 2.08 16.71 -10.40
C ASN A 83 1.14 17.80 -10.95
N LYS A 84 0.23 17.45 -11.87
CA LYS A 84 -0.77 18.38 -12.40
C LYS A 84 -1.89 18.69 -11.42
N LYS A 85 -2.16 17.80 -10.48
CA LYS A 85 -3.19 17.99 -9.45
C LYS A 85 -2.53 18.52 -8.18
N THR A 86 -3.04 19.63 -7.67
CA THR A 86 -2.50 20.29 -6.47
C THR A 86 -2.35 19.32 -5.30
N ARG A 87 -3.40 18.54 -5.01
CA ARG A 87 -3.40 17.62 -3.85
C ARG A 87 -2.31 16.56 -3.95
N THR A 88 -2.22 15.86 -5.08
CA THR A 88 -1.20 14.81 -5.26
C THR A 88 0.20 15.38 -5.35
N ARG A 89 0.38 16.58 -5.92
CA ARG A 89 1.67 17.28 -5.93
C ARG A 89 2.15 17.59 -4.51
N GLU A 90 1.28 18.09 -3.67
CA GLU A 90 1.61 18.39 -2.27
C GLU A 90 2.00 17.13 -1.50
N LEU A 91 1.30 16.02 -1.73
CA LEU A 91 1.63 14.73 -1.13
C LEU A 91 3.01 14.22 -1.60
N LEU A 92 3.32 14.38 -2.89
CA LEU A 92 4.63 14.01 -3.44
C LEU A 92 5.76 14.87 -2.87
N GLU A 93 5.53 16.16 -2.72
CA GLU A 93 6.50 17.10 -2.12
C GLU A 93 6.82 16.74 -0.66
N ALA A 94 5.88 16.14 0.05
CA ALA A 94 6.05 15.68 1.43
C ALA A 94 6.81 14.35 1.54
N CYS A 95 7.05 13.66 0.43
CA CYS A 95 7.80 12.41 0.42
C CYS A 95 9.30 12.66 0.60
N ALA A 96 9.98 11.75 1.31
CA ALA A 96 11.43 11.76 1.44
C ALA A 96 12.13 11.45 0.11
N ASP A 97 11.50 10.62 -0.72
CA ASP A 97 12.01 10.25 -2.04
C ASP A 97 10.87 9.89 -2.98
N VAL A 98 11.13 10.04 -4.28
CA VAL A 98 10.23 9.63 -5.36
C VAL A 98 11.03 8.75 -6.33
N VAL A 99 10.66 7.47 -6.38
CA VAL A 99 11.31 6.49 -7.25
C VAL A 99 10.44 6.30 -8.49
N VAL A 100 11.01 6.47 -9.67
CA VAL A 100 10.35 6.19 -10.95
C VAL A 100 10.95 4.89 -11.51
N ILE A 101 10.13 3.87 -11.69
CA ILE A 101 10.59 2.52 -12.07
C ILE A 101 11.10 2.50 -13.51
N GLN A 102 10.37 3.13 -14.42
CA GLN A 102 10.73 3.20 -15.85
C GLN A 102 10.43 4.59 -16.41
N GLU A 103 11.20 5.00 -17.43
CA GLU A 103 10.94 6.28 -18.08
C GLU A 103 9.72 6.20 -18.99
N LYS A 104 9.55 5.10 -19.73
CA LYS A 104 8.45 4.91 -20.68
C LYS A 104 7.43 3.89 -20.17
N TYR A 105 6.17 4.09 -20.57
CA TYR A 105 5.12 3.11 -20.32
C TYR A 105 5.39 1.80 -21.06
N LEU A 106 5.23 0.68 -20.34
CA LEU A 106 5.13 -0.67 -20.87
C LEU A 106 3.97 -1.36 -20.12
N PRO A 107 3.31 -2.36 -20.73
CA PRO A 107 2.20 -3.05 -20.05
C PRO A 107 2.56 -3.65 -18.70
N SER A 108 3.81 -3.98 -18.47
CA SER A 108 4.34 -4.58 -17.24
C SER A 108 4.77 -3.58 -16.17
N VAL A 109 4.68 -2.26 -16.39
CA VAL A 109 5.25 -1.27 -15.46
C VAL A 109 4.61 -1.33 -14.07
N TYR A 110 3.30 -1.59 -13.98
CA TYR A 110 2.61 -1.69 -12.70
C TYR A 110 3.06 -2.93 -11.91
N SER A 111 3.26 -4.05 -12.60
CA SER A 111 3.82 -5.26 -11.98
C SER A 111 5.25 -5.04 -11.49
N HIS A 112 6.08 -4.37 -12.27
CA HIS A 112 7.45 -4.01 -11.87
C HIS A 112 7.45 -3.10 -10.65
N ARG A 113 6.58 -2.08 -10.62
CA ARG A 113 6.44 -1.19 -9.47
C ARG A 113 6.04 -1.96 -8.21
N ASN A 114 5.05 -2.84 -8.30
CA ASN A 114 4.58 -3.63 -7.18
C ASN A 114 5.67 -4.59 -6.67
N ARG A 115 6.41 -5.23 -7.57
CA ARG A 115 7.56 -6.08 -7.21
C ARG A 115 8.63 -5.28 -6.48
N TYR A 116 8.98 -4.12 -6.99
CA TYR A 116 9.96 -3.24 -6.35
C TYR A 116 9.56 -2.95 -4.89
N MET A 117 8.31 -2.57 -4.66
CA MET A 117 7.82 -2.28 -3.31
C MET A 117 7.93 -3.49 -2.38
N VAL A 118 7.55 -4.67 -2.82
CA VAL A 118 7.64 -5.91 -2.03
C VAL A 118 9.10 -6.27 -1.76
N GLU A 119 9.96 -6.25 -2.78
CA GLU A 119 11.37 -6.58 -2.65
C GLU A 119 12.10 -5.67 -1.65
N HIS A 120 11.72 -4.39 -1.60
CA HIS A 120 12.35 -3.40 -0.72
C HIS A 120 11.63 -3.20 0.61
N SER A 121 10.66 -4.05 0.92
CA SER A 121 9.88 -3.99 2.16
C SER A 121 10.12 -5.21 3.03
N ASP A 122 9.89 -5.03 4.33
CA ASP A 122 9.89 -6.11 5.32
C ASP A 122 8.46 -6.56 5.63
N ARG A 123 7.48 -5.67 5.47
CA ARG A 123 6.06 -5.93 5.71
C ARG A 123 5.24 -5.34 4.58
N VAL A 124 4.22 -6.07 4.15
CA VAL A 124 3.22 -5.63 3.16
C VAL A 124 1.85 -5.58 3.83
N ILE A 125 1.18 -4.44 3.75
CA ILE A 125 -0.21 -4.29 4.14
C ILE A 125 -1.05 -4.43 2.87
N ALA A 126 -1.98 -5.38 2.85
CA ALA A 126 -2.85 -5.62 1.69
C ALA A 126 -4.31 -5.45 2.06
N VAL A 127 -4.96 -4.48 1.42
CA VAL A 127 -6.41 -4.30 1.50
C VAL A 127 -7.03 -5.12 0.37
N TYR A 128 -7.73 -6.20 0.71
CA TYR A 128 -8.06 -7.25 -0.24
C TYR A 128 -9.49 -7.77 -0.07
N ASP A 129 -10.22 -7.87 -1.18
CA ASP A 129 -11.63 -8.30 -1.21
C ASP A 129 -11.83 -9.78 -1.59
N GLY A 130 -10.76 -10.53 -1.78
CA GLY A 130 -10.82 -11.96 -2.10
C GLY A 130 -10.83 -12.30 -3.59
N ARG A 131 -10.79 -11.29 -4.49
CA ARG A 131 -10.76 -11.56 -5.94
C ARG A 131 -9.48 -12.30 -6.35
N GLU A 132 -9.62 -13.24 -7.30
CA GLU A 132 -8.49 -14.10 -7.72
C GLU A 132 -7.52 -13.40 -8.69
N THR A 133 -7.95 -12.32 -9.34
CA THR A 133 -7.19 -11.61 -10.37
C THR A 133 -6.95 -10.15 -9.97
N GLY A 134 -6.07 -9.48 -10.71
CA GLY A 134 -5.75 -8.09 -10.52
C GLY A 134 -4.42 -7.86 -9.78
N GLY A 135 -4.03 -6.60 -9.68
CA GLY A 135 -2.72 -6.20 -9.15
C GLY A 135 -2.53 -6.56 -7.68
N THR A 136 -3.57 -6.41 -6.86
CA THR A 136 -3.49 -6.73 -5.42
C THR A 136 -3.30 -8.22 -5.20
N ALA A 137 -4.07 -9.08 -5.90
CA ALA A 137 -3.92 -10.53 -5.80
C ALA A 137 -2.52 -10.99 -6.22
N LYS A 138 -2.00 -10.42 -7.30
CA LYS A 138 -0.63 -10.72 -7.79
C LYS A 138 0.42 -10.30 -6.76
N THR A 139 0.26 -9.13 -6.16
CA THR A 139 1.19 -8.61 -5.16
C THR A 139 1.18 -9.48 -3.90
N ILE A 140 0.02 -9.95 -3.46
CA ILE A 140 -0.09 -10.89 -2.33
C ILE A 140 0.65 -12.19 -2.62
N ARG A 141 0.43 -12.78 -3.80
CA ARG A 141 1.15 -13.99 -4.21
C ARG A 141 2.66 -13.80 -4.24
N PHE A 142 3.11 -12.67 -4.75
CA PHE A 142 4.52 -12.31 -4.78
C PHE A 142 5.10 -12.11 -3.37
N THR A 143 4.33 -11.50 -2.47
CA THR A 143 4.70 -11.32 -1.05
C THR A 143 4.95 -12.67 -0.37
N HIS A 144 4.09 -13.65 -0.59
CA HIS A 144 4.29 -15.02 -0.10
C HIS A 144 5.54 -15.67 -0.70
N ARG A 145 5.73 -15.52 -2.00
CA ARG A 145 6.90 -16.09 -2.71
C ARG A 145 8.22 -15.52 -2.18
N MET A 146 8.23 -14.23 -1.86
CA MET A 146 9.39 -13.53 -1.29
C MET A 146 9.53 -13.72 0.23
N LYS A 147 8.61 -14.43 0.85
CA LYS A 147 8.58 -14.70 2.31
C LYS A 147 8.60 -13.42 3.15
N LYS A 148 7.92 -12.38 2.67
CA LYS A 148 7.72 -11.14 3.42
C LYS A 148 6.52 -11.29 4.35
N GLU A 149 6.51 -10.52 5.44
CA GLU A 149 5.36 -10.45 6.34
C GLU A 149 4.17 -9.81 5.63
N LEU A 150 3.00 -10.44 5.73
CA LEU A 150 1.77 -9.95 5.14
C LEU A 150 0.75 -9.63 6.23
N ARG A 151 0.18 -8.42 6.18
CA ARG A 151 -0.95 -7.99 7.00
C ARG A 151 -2.12 -7.72 6.09
N GLU A 152 -3.14 -8.57 6.14
CA GLU A 152 -4.35 -8.42 5.32
C GLU A 152 -5.43 -7.63 6.06
N ILE A 153 -6.01 -6.68 5.34
CA ILE A 153 -7.22 -5.95 5.76
C ILE A 153 -8.34 -6.41 4.83
N PRO A 154 -9.37 -7.13 5.35
CA PRO A 154 -10.46 -7.60 4.51
C PRO A 154 -11.38 -6.45 4.10
N VAL A 155 -11.91 -6.53 2.88
CA VAL A 155 -12.95 -5.64 2.37
C VAL A 155 -14.27 -6.41 2.39
N GLY A 156 -15.24 -5.92 3.18
CA GLY A 156 -16.53 -6.59 3.35
C GLY A 156 -16.45 -7.85 4.20
N GLU A 157 -17.50 -8.66 4.15
CA GLU A 157 -17.51 -9.97 4.80
C GLU A 157 -16.72 -10.98 3.96
N ILE A 158 -15.70 -11.57 4.56
CA ILE A 158 -15.02 -12.70 3.95
C ILE A 158 -15.93 -13.92 4.10
N VAL A 159 -16.49 -14.38 2.97
CA VAL A 159 -17.18 -15.67 2.95
C VAL A 159 -16.11 -16.75 2.97
N LEU A 160 -15.84 -17.30 4.14
CA LEU A 160 -14.93 -18.43 4.27
C LEU A 160 -15.51 -19.65 3.55
N PRO A 161 -14.69 -20.39 2.77
CA PRO A 161 -15.09 -21.69 2.27
C PRO A 161 -15.63 -22.57 3.41
N ASP A 162 -16.63 -23.40 3.14
CA ASP A 162 -17.31 -24.18 4.19
C ASP A 162 -16.37 -25.01 5.08
N HIS A 163 -15.28 -25.52 4.51
CA HIS A 163 -14.28 -26.30 5.26
C HIS A 163 -13.44 -25.46 6.24
N LEU A 164 -13.44 -24.12 6.12
CA LEU A 164 -12.74 -23.21 7.00
C LEU A 164 -13.66 -22.48 7.97
N LYS A 165 -14.98 -22.69 7.86
CA LYS A 165 -15.93 -22.09 8.79
C LYS A 165 -15.78 -22.75 10.16
N PRO A 166 -15.79 -21.95 11.27
CA PRO A 166 -15.80 -22.55 12.60
C PRO A 166 -17.05 -23.44 12.73
N LYS A 167 -16.86 -24.67 13.21
CA LYS A 167 -17.98 -25.56 13.51
C LYS A 167 -18.80 -24.93 14.62
N THR A 168 -20.02 -24.54 14.30
CA THR A 168 -21.00 -24.14 15.32
C THR A 168 -21.26 -25.34 16.22
N LYS A 169 -21.03 -25.16 17.50
CA LYS A 169 -21.43 -26.14 18.51
C LYS A 169 -22.96 -26.14 18.67
#